data_d372ad4f25e378662da6e351fc666627
#
_entry.id   d372ad4f25e378662da6e351fc666627
#
_cell.length_a   1.000
_cell.length_b   1.000
_cell.length_c   1.000
_cell.angle_alpha   90.00
_cell.angle_beta   90.00
_cell.angle_gamma   90.00
#
_symmetry.space_group_name_H-M   'P 1'
#
loop_
_entity.id
_entity.type
_entity.pdbx_description
1 polymer ?
#
loop_
_entity_poly.entity_id
_entity_poly.type
_entity_poly.pdbx_seq_one_letter_code
_entity_poly.pdbx_strand_id
1 'polypeptide(L)'
;MKCLLVAINSKYIHSNPAVYLLRECALRDLKQKQIFGVEVELAEYTINHHASEIFDDIYLHHADLICFSCYIWNIEYVRQLVRNLKTLCPNVKIWVGGPEVSYDCESFLRSLLQVDGVLYGEGEKSFPALIEYYAAREKDANPLSEIFPDGAAWLDENGIFKKTSPQPLTPMEDLPFIYDEAGRMDGFKNRIIYYETSRGCPFSCSYCLSSIDKKLRFRPLDTVKKELAFFLEQRVPQVKFVDRTFNCKKSHAMAIWQFIRDHDNGVTNFHFEIAADILDEEEIALLKTMRPGLVQLEIGVQTANHDTIHSINRKMDLARVAQVTEKIRQFHNIHQHLDLIAGLPLEDYESFGHSFDVVYQMKPSQLQLGFLKVLKGSPMQAQASQYGILSQAEPPYEVLKTPWLSYDDIIRLKGLEEMVETYYNSGQFSNTVKVLCKQFDRPFLLYEALSDEYRARKMHEKKHSREAQYQFLRDFAAARTTLDDILVRQVLTLDYYLRDY
;
A
#
# COMPACT_ATOMS: atom_id res chain seq x y z
N MET A 1 -5.81 -32.14 11.65
CA MET A 1 -6.41 -30.81 11.39
C MET A 1 -5.70 -30.13 10.25
N LYS A 2 -6.44 -29.61 9.29
CA LYS A 2 -5.89 -28.84 8.17
C LYS A 2 -6.33 -27.38 8.26
N CYS A 3 -5.38 -26.47 8.29
CA CYS A 3 -5.60 -25.03 8.32
C CYS A 3 -5.21 -24.42 6.97
N LEU A 4 -6.09 -23.59 6.39
CA LEU A 4 -5.85 -22.85 5.16
C LEU A 4 -5.79 -21.35 5.45
N LEU A 5 -4.63 -20.72 5.20
CA LEU A 5 -4.48 -19.27 5.16
C LEU A 5 -4.80 -18.76 3.76
N VAL A 6 -5.75 -17.82 3.67
CA VAL A 6 -6.24 -17.29 2.40
C VAL A 6 -5.88 -15.80 2.27
N ALA A 7 -5.21 -15.46 1.17
CA ALA A 7 -4.96 -14.09 0.76
C ALA A 7 -5.58 -13.78 -0.60
N ILE A 8 -6.26 -12.64 -0.73
CA ILE A 8 -6.77 -12.13 -2.01
C ILE A 8 -6.09 -10.76 -2.24
N ASN A 9 -5.13 -10.72 -3.14
CA ASN A 9 -4.29 -9.57 -3.41
C ASN A 9 -4.97 -8.60 -4.40
N SER A 10 -4.57 -7.32 -4.37
CA SER A 10 -5.13 -6.31 -5.29
C SER A 10 -4.69 -6.51 -6.75
N LYS A 11 -3.51 -7.07 -6.99
CA LYS A 11 -2.97 -7.40 -8.33
C LYS A 11 -2.05 -8.61 -8.24
N TYR A 12 -1.80 -9.27 -9.37
CA TYR A 12 -0.91 -10.44 -9.45
C TYR A 12 0.53 -10.15 -9.01
N ILE A 13 1.05 -8.96 -9.32
CA ILE A 13 2.42 -8.57 -8.96
C ILE A 13 2.64 -8.40 -7.45
N HIS A 14 1.57 -8.29 -6.67
CA HIS A 14 1.63 -8.17 -5.22
C HIS A 14 1.54 -9.56 -4.56
N SER A 15 2.34 -9.75 -3.53
CA SER A 15 2.22 -10.86 -2.59
C SER A 15 1.68 -10.38 -1.25
N ASN A 16 1.25 -11.29 -0.41
CA ASN A 16 0.83 -10.97 0.95
C ASN A 16 1.84 -11.56 1.95
N PRO A 17 2.91 -10.82 2.33
CA PRO A 17 3.94 -11.35 3.22
C PRO A 17 3.38 -11.78 4.59
N ALA A 18 2.25 -11.20 5.04
CA ALA A 18 1.66 -11.55 6.32
C ALA A 18 1.25 -13.02 6.40
N VAL A 19 0.59 -13.58 5.37
CA VAL A 19 0.16 -14.98 5.41
C VAL A 19 1.33 -15.96 5.39
N TYR A 20 2.41 -15.61 4.68
CA TYR A 20 3.65 -16.40 4.71
C TYR A 20 4.30 -16.34 6.09
N LEU A 21 4.39 -15.15 6.68
CA LEU A 21 4.94 -14.95 8.01
C LEU A 21 4.16 -15.73 9.09
N LEU A 22 2.83 -15.66 9.05
CA LEU A 22 1.96 -16.39 9.97
C LEU A 22 2.15 -17.90 9.83
N ARG A 23 2.25 -18.42 8.60
CA ARG A 23 2.53 -19.82 8.33
C ARG A 23 3.85 -20.25 8.96
N GLU A 24 4.93 -19.51 8.72
CA GLU A 24 6.23 -19.84 9.27
C GLU A 24 6.27 -19.78 10.81
N CYS A 25 5.62 -18.77 11.40
CA CYS A 25 5.46 -18.68 12.84
C CYS A 25 4.72 -19.91 13.41
N ALA A 26 3.62 -20.32 12.76
CA ALA A 26 2.85 -21.48 13.17
C ALA A 26 3.64 -22.78 13.06
N LEU A 27 4.31 -23.02 11.92
CA LEU A 27 5.12 -24.24 11.71
C LEU A 27 6.27 -24.34 12.72
N ARG A 28 6.95 -23.20 13.02
CA ARG A 28 8.00 -23.14 14.03
C ARG A 28 7.47 -23.47 15.43
N ASP A 29 6.33 -22.90 15.81
CA ASP A 29 5.71 -23.08 17.11
C ASP A 29 5.20 -24.51 17.30
N LEU A 30 4.49 -25.07 16.31
CA LEU A 30 4.05 -26.47 16.30
C LEU A 30 5.22 -27.45 16.48
N LYS A 31 6.33 -27.19 15.78
CA LYS A 31 7.56 -28.00 15.91
C LYS A 31 8.16 -27.91 17.30
N GLN A 32 8.27 -26.69 17.87
CA GLN A 32 8.83 -26.48 19.22
C GLN A 32 7.98 -27.15 20.29
N LYS A 33 6.65 -27.13 20.15
CA LYS A 33 5.68 -27.75 21.10
C LYS A 33 5.40 -29.23 20.81
N GLN A 34 6.03 -29.80 19.79
CA GLN A 34 5.81 -31.19 19.36
C GLN A 34 4.33 -31.52 19.08
N ILE A 35 3.62 -30.60 18.45
CA ILE A 35 2.24 -30.78 18.01
C ILE A 35 2.25 -31.33 16.59
N PHE A 36 1.81 -32.58 16.41
CA PHE A 36 1.82 -33.28 15.13
C PHE A 36 0.39 -33.47 14.58
N GLY A 37 0.28 -33.71 13.29
CA GLY A 37 -0.99 -33.94 12.59
C GLY A 37 -1.73 -32.64 12.26
N VAL A 38 -1.03 -31.49 12.25
CA VAL A 38 -1.53 -30.20 11.78
C VAL A 38 -0.81 -29.81 10.52
N GLU A 39 -1.56 -29.50 9.46
CA GLU A 39 -1.09 -28.95 8.21
C GLU A 39 -1.51 -27.49 8.10
N VAL A 40 -0.60 -26.61 7.64
CA VAL A 40 -0.87 -25.18 7.40
C VAL A 40 -0.55 -24.86 5.97
N GLU A 41 -1.59 -24.72 5.17
CA GLU A 41 -1.50 -24.40 3.74
C GLU A 41 -1.75 -22.91 3.47
N LEU A 42 -1.30 -22.44 2.29
CA LEU A 42 -1.52 -21.10 1.78
C LEU A 42 -2.28 -21.17 0.46
N ALA A 43 -3.28 -20.30 0.29
CA ALA A 43 -3.93 -20.05 -0.97
C ALA A 43 -3.89 -18.54 -1.28
N GLU A 44 -3.28 -18.16 -2.40
CA GLU A 44 -3.19 -16.78 -2.84
C GLU A 44 -3.95 -16.56 -4.15
N TYR A 45 -4.80 -15.56 -4.13
CA TYR A 45 -5.60 -15.12 -5.27
C TYR A 45 -5.43 -13.60 -5.49
N THR A 46 -6.13 -13.09 -6.48
CA THR A 46 -6.26 -11.64 -6.71
C THR A 46 -7.73 -11.27 -6.90
N ILE A 47 -8.06 -10.00 -6.73
CA ILE A 47 -9.41 -9.47 -7.01
C ILE A 47 -9.81 -9.57 -8.50
N ASN A 48 -8.90 -10.01 -9.37
CA ASN A 48 -9.17 -10.25 -10.79
C ASN A 48 -9.68 -11.67 -11.08
N HIS A 49 -9.57 -12.60 -10.10
CA HIS A 49 -10.23 -13.91 -10.21
C HIS A 49 -11.72 -13.78 -9.91
N HIS A 50 -12.53 -14.59 -10.53
CA HIS A 50 -13.94 -14.68 -10.18
C HIS A 50 -14.11 -15.27 -8.78
N ALA A 51 -15.01 -14.70 -7.99
CA ALA A 51 -15.27 -15.18 -6.63
C ALA A 51 -15.70 -16.67 -6.57
N SER A 52 -16.35 -17.18 -7.63
CA SER A 52 -16.70 -18.60 -7.79
C SER A 52 -15.47 -19.48 -7.91
N GLU A 53 -14.46 -19.07 -8.71
CA GLU A 53 -13.22 -19.84 -8.88
C GLU A 53 -12.43 -19.91 -7.56
N ILE A 54 -12.36 -18.79 -6.83
CA ILE A 54 -11.75 -18.74 -5.50
C ILE A 54 -12.50 -19.67 -4.53
N PHE A 55 -13.83 -19.64 -4.57
CA PHE A 55 -14.67 -20.48 -3.72
C PHE A 55 -14.45 -21.98 -3.98
N ASP A 56 -14.45 -22.38 -5.26
CA ASP A 56 -14.26 -23.78 -5.66
C ASP A 56 -12.89 -24.29 -5.21
N ASP A 57 -11.84 -23.50 -5.39
CA ASP A 57 -10.49 -23.89 -5.00
C ASP A 57 -10.34 -23.98 -3.47
N ILE A 58 -10.86 -23.01 -2.70
CA ILE A 58 -10.87 -23.07 -1.23
C ILE A 58 -11.61 -24.33 -0.73
N TYR A 59 -12.75 -24.65 -1.35
CA TYR A 59 -13.51 -25.84 -0.98
C TYR A 59 -12.73 -27.13 -1.20
N LEU A 60 -11.98 -27.25 -2.30
CA LEU A 60 -11.17 -28.43 -2.64
C LEU A 60 -9.98 -28.64 -1.70
N HIS A 61 -9.57 -27.65 -0.93
CA HIS A 61 -8.59 -27.83 0.13
C HIS A 61 -9.10 -28.70 1.29
N HIS A 62 -10.43 -28.84 1.48
CA HIS A 62 -11.04 -29.58 2.59
C HIS A 62 -10.47 -29.20 3.95
N ALA A 63 -10.30 -27.90 4.20
CA ALA A 63 -9.72 -27.40 5.43
C ALA A 63 -10.74 -27.45 6.59
N ASP A 64 -10.26 -27.77 7.80
CA ASP A 64 -11.03 -27.70 9.05
C ASP A 64 -11.12 -26.26 9.59
N LEU A 65 -10.06 -25.49 9.34
CA LEU A 65 -9.91 -24.09 9.75
C LEU A 65 -9.49 -23.25 8.54
N ILE A 66 -10.24 -22.20 8.23
CA ILE A 66 -9.93 -21.25 7.17
C ILE A 66 -9.70 -19.87 7.78
N CYS A 67 -8.57 -19.24 7.48
CA CYS A 67 -8.20 -17.93 8.00
C CYS A 67 -7.96 -16.94 6.85
N PHE A 68 -8.77 -15.86 6.77
CA PHE A 68 -8.66 -14.85 5.73
C PHE A 68 -7.85 -13.64 6.19
N SER A 69 -6.96 -13.15 5.33
CA SER A 69 -6.28 -11.87 5.47
C SER A 69 -7.11 -10.75 4.86
N CYS A 70 -7.62 -9.82 5.70
CA CYS A 70 -8.63 -8.82 5.33
C CYS A 70 -8.03 -7.41 5.17
N TYR A 71 -8.22 -6.86 3.99
CA TYR A 71 -7.83 -5.50 3.59
C TYR A 71 -8.99 -4.79 2.89
N ILE A 72 -8.88 -3.48 2.73
CA ILE A 72 -9.91 -2.66 2.07
C ILE A 72 -10.22 -3.07 0.62
N TRP A 73 -9.30 -3.76 -0.06
CA TRP A 73 -9.52 -4.19 -1.46
C TRP A 73 -10.17 -5.57 -1.58
N ASN A 74 -10.19 -6.38 -0.51
CA ASN A 74 -10.67 -7.77 -0.60
C ASN A 74 -11.83 -8.10 0.34
N ILE A 75 -12.22 -7.21 1.23
CA ILE A 75 -13.21 -7.52 2.27
C ILE A 75 -14.56 -7.97 1.71
N GLU A 76 -15.00 -7.42 0.58
CA GLU A 76 -16.25 -7.81 -0.06
C GLU A 76 -16.18 -9.24 -0.63
N TYR A 77 -15.03 -9.63 -1.20
CA TYR A 77 -14.78 -11.02 -1.58
C TYR A 77 -14.83 -11.95 -0.37
N VAL A 78 -14.19 -11.56 0.73
CA VAL A 78 -14.19 -12.35 1.97
C VAL A 78 -15.60 -12.52 2.49
N ARG A 79 -16.43 -11.46 2.52
CA ARG A 79 -17.83 -11.53 2.96
C ARG A 79 -18.64 -12.53 2.12
N GLN A 80 -18.50 -12.50 0.82
CA GLN A 80 -19.18 -13.41 -0.10
C GLN A 80 -18.72 -14.86 0.10
N LEU A 81 -17.41 -15.09 0.15
CA LEU A 81 -16.82 -16.42 0.31
C LEU A 81 -17.21 -17.05 1.64
N VAL A 82 -17.14 -16.30 2.75
CA VAL A 82 -17.51 -16.77 4.09
C VAL A 82 -18.96 -17.23 4.15
N ARG A 83 -19.90 -16.45 3.60
CA ARG A 83 -21.32 -16.82 3.55
C ARG A 83 -21.53 -18.15 2.79
N ASN A 84 -20.90 -18.28 1.62
CA ASN A 84 -21.02 -19.47 0.78
C ASN A 84 -20.36 -20.69 1.43
N LEU A 85 -19.16 -20.54 1.99
CA LEU A 85 -18.45 -21.63 2.69
C LEU A 85 -19.25 -22.14 3.89
N LYS A 86 -19.80 -21.27 4.72
CA LYS A 86 -20.61 -21.69 5.86
C LYS A 86 -21.94 -22.32 5.46
N THR A 87 -22.50 -21.94 4.30
CA THR A 87 -23.72 -22.57 3.76
C THR A 87 -23.41 -24.02 3.32
N LEU A 88 -22.28 -24.25 2.66
CA LEU A 88 -21.91 -25.56 2.13
C LEU A 88 -21.24 -26.44 3.20
N CYS A 89 -20.39 -25.84 4.04
CA CYS A 89 -19.60 -26.50 5.08
C CYS A 89 -19.86 -25.84 6.45
N PRO A 90 -21.03 -26.08 7.11
CA PRO A 90 -21.40 -25.37 8.33
C PRO A 90 -20.44 -25.59 9.51
N ASN A 91 -19.72 -26.72 9.51
CA ASN A 91 -18.78 -27.09 10.59
C ASN A 91 -17.37 -26.48 10.41
N VAL A 92 -17.01 -26.01 9.23
CA VAL A 92 -15.70 -25.38 9.00
C VAL A 92 -15.52 -24.16 9.89
N LYS A 93 -14.37 -24.01 10.52
CA LYS A 93 -14.06 -22.86 11.34
C LYS A 93 -13.50 -21.74 10.45
N ILE A 94 -14.06 -20.54 10.56
CA ILE A 94 -13.63 -19.40 9.74
C ILE A 94 -13.22 -18.25 10.65
N TRP A 95 -11.95 -17.88 10.55
CA TRP A 95 -11.38 -16.74 11.24
C TRP A 95 -10.88 -15.70 10.25
N VAL A 96 -10.85 -14.46 10.69
CA VAL A 96 -10.36 -13.34 9.87
C VAL A 96 -9.35 -12.52 10.67
N GLY A 97 -8.43 -11.86 9.97
CA GLY A 97 -7.47 -10.94 10.56
C GLY A 97 -7.03 -9.90 9.56
N GLY A 98 -6.25 -8.93 10.00
CA GLY A 98 -5.77 -7.85 9.17
C GLY A 98 -6.43 -6.50 9.47
N PRO A 99 -5.94 -5.41 8.85
CA PRO A 99 -6.29 -4.04 9.23
C PRO A 99 -7.78 -3.70 9.07
N GLU A 100 -8.47 -4.32 8.12
CA GLU A 100 -9.88 -4.01 7.84
C GLU A 100 -10.83 -4.47 8.96
N VAL A 101 -10.45 -5.47 9.75
CA VAL A 101 -11.30 -6.10 10.77
C VAL A 101 -10.80 -5.89 12.20
N SER A 102 -9.54 -5.46 12.38
CA SER A 102 -8.88 -5.41 13.69
C SER A 102 -9.34 -4.26 14.58
N TYR A 103 -9.78 -3.14 14.00
CA TYR A 103 -10.09 -1.92 14.74
C TYR A 103 -11.55 -1.82 15.17
N ASP A 104 -12.47 -2.52 14.51
CA ASP A 104 -13.89 -2.55 14.82
C ASP A 104 -14.42 -3.99 14.75
N CYS A 105 -13.84 -4.87 15.60
CA CYS A 105 -14.15 -6.30 15.61
C CYS A 105 -15.62 -6.57 15.89
N GLU A 106 -16.25 -5.83 16.82
CA GLU A 106 -17.65 -6.08 17.21
C GLU A 106 -18.61 -5.77 16.07
N SER A 107 -18.50 -4.62 15.44
CA SER A 107 -19.34 -4.22 14.32
C SER A 107 -19.16 -5.18 13.13
N PHE A 108 -17.90 -5.57 12.85
CA PHE A 108 -17.62 -6.55 11.80
C PHE A 108 -18.30 -7.90 12.10
N LEU A 109 -18.10 -8.48 13.29
CA LEU A 109 -18.70 -9.77 13.66
C LEU A 109 -20.23 -9.73 13.62
N ARG A 110 -20.85 -8.65 14.07
CA ARG A 110 -22.32 -8.49 13.99
C ARG A 110 -22.82 -8.36 12.55
N SER A 111 -22.00 -7.84 11.63
CA SER A 111 -22.34 -7.71 10.20
C SER A 111 -22.13 -9.00 9.41
N LEU A 112 -21.39 -9.99 9.95
CA LEU A 112 -21.07 -11.26 9.29
C LEU A 112 -21.00 -12.39 10.33
N LEU A 113 -22.19 -12.85 10.77
CA LEU A 113 -22.36 -13.87 11.82
C LEU A 113 -21.77 -15.25 11.47
N GLN A 114 -21.40 -15.46 10.22
CA GLN A 114 -20.78 -16.69 9.73
C GLN A 114 -19.29 -16.81 10.09
N VAL A 115 -18.66 -15.76 10.61
CA VAL A 115 -17.27 -15.77 11.08
C VAL A 115 -17.23 -16.26 12.53
N ASP A 116 -16.36 -17.23 12.82
CA ASP A 116 -16.19 -17.76 14.19
C ASP A 116 -15.39 -16.78 15.08
N GLY A 117 -14.51 -15.92 14.49
CA GLY A 117 -13.81 -14.90 15.25
C GLY A 117 -12.85 -14.06 14.40
N VAL A 118 -12.32 -13.02 15.04
CA VAL A 118 -11.32 -12.10 14.52
C VAL A 118 -10.03 -12.23 15.32
N LEU A 119 -8.90 -12.39 14.64
CA LEU A 119 -7.58 -12.13 15.23
C LEU A 119 -7.22 -10.67 14.99
N TYR A 120 -7.04 -9.90 16.05
CA TYR A 120 -6.73 -8.49 15.98
C TYR A 120 -5.30 -8.18 16.46
N GLY A 121 -4.71 -7.12 15.91
CA GLY A 121 -3.32 -6.75 16.17
C GLY A 121 -2.33 -7.58 15.35
N GLU A 122 -1.14 -7.83 15.89
CA GLU A 122 -0.12 -8.67 15.26
C GLU A 122 -0.47 -10.14 15.37
N GLY A 123 -0.42 -10.86 14.26
CA GLY A 123 -0.87 -12.26 14.18
C GLY A 123 0.18 -13.31 14.51
N GLU A 124 1.45 -12.94 14.62
CA GLU A 124 2.59 -13.87 14.72
C GLU A 124 2.57 -14.78 15.96
N LYS A 125 1.86 -14.35 17.01
CA LYS A 125 1.64 -15.14 18.22
C LYS A 125 0.21 -15.64 18.35
N SER A 126 -0.78 -14.81 17.98
CA SER A 126 -2.20 -15.16 18.10
C SER A 126 -2.61 -16.25 17.13
N PHE A 127 -2.07 -16.27 15.91
CA PHE A 127 -2.41 -17.28 14.91
C PHE A 127 -1.86 -18.69 15.28
N PRO A 128 -0.57 -18.88 15.64
CA PRO A 128 -0.11 -20.16 16.18
C PRO A 128 -0.94 -20.65 17.37
N ALA A 129 -1.23 -19.77 18.33
CA ALA A 129 -2.03 -20.11 19.50
C ALA A 129 -3.48 -20.49 19.15
N LEU A 130 -4.08 -19.91 18.10
CA LEU A 130 -5.38 -20.32 17.58
C LEU A 130 -5.33 -21.73 16.98
N ILE A 131 -4.29 -22.06 16.24
CA ILE A 131 -4.08 -23.42 15.70
C ILE A 131 -3.97 -24.43 16.85
N GLU A 132 -3.19 -24.14 17.87
CA GLU A 132 -3.06 -24.99 19.05
C GLU A 132 -4.40 -25.21 19.75
N TYR A 133 -5.16 -24.14 19.91
CA TYR A 133 -6.48 -24.18 20.51
C TYR A 133 -7.41 -25.19 19.79
N TYR A 134 -7.44 -25.19 18.46
CA TYR A 134 -8.25 -26.14 17.70
C TYR A 134 -7.65 -27.54 17.64
N ALA A 135 -6.32 -27.66 17.51
CA ALA A 135 -5.64 -28.93 17.48
C ALA A 135 -5.79 -29.73 18.82
N ALA A 136 -5.84 -29.04 19.95
CA ALA A 136 -6.09 -29.63 21.24
C ALA A 136 -7.52 -30.19 21.35
N ARG A 137 -8.51 -29.48 20.81
CA ARG A 137 -9.93 -29.89 20.85
C ARG A 137 -10.27 -31.07 19.92
N GLU A 138 -9.52 -31.26 18.87
CA GLU A 138 -9.66 -32.45 18.02
C GLU A 138 -9.24 -33.73 18.75
N LYS A 139 -8.29 -33.63 19.67
CA LYS A 139 -7.73 -34.76 20.41
C LYS A 139 -8.44 -35.07 21.76
N ASP A 140 -9.04 -34.06 22.38
CA ASP A 140 -9.67 -34.18 23.68
C ASP A 140 -11.04 -33.49 23.67
N ALA A 141 -12.09 -34.27 23.99
CA ALA A 141 -13.47 -33.80 24.08
C ALA A 141 -13.71 -32.85 25.28
N ASN A 142 -12.75 -32.76 26.23
CA ASN A 142 -12.87 -31.90 27.41
C ASN A 142 -11.64 -31.02 27.59
N PRO A 143 -11.48 -29.95 26.73
CA PRO A 143 -10.30 -29.14 26.74
C PRO A 143 -10.15 -28.28 28.00
N LEU A 144 -8.91 -28.14 28.48
CA LEU A 144 -8.56 -27.42 29.71
C LEU A 144 -8.83 -25.90 29.66
N SER A 145 -9.15 -25.32 28.50
CA SER A 145 -9.45 -23.89 28.33
C SER A 145 -10.64 -23.68 27.40
N GLU A 146 -11.67 -23.01 27.90
CA GLU A 146 -12.81 -22.55 27.09
C GLU A 146 -12.54 -21.21 26.42
N ILE A 147 -11.40 -20.57 26.72
CA ILE A 147 -11.07 -19.20 26.29
C ILE A 147 -10.12 -19.25 25.10
N PHE A 148 -10.44 -18.50 24.04
CA PHE A 148 -9.54 -18.29 22.92
C PHE A 148 -8.24 -17.58 23.34
N PRO A 149 -7.17 -17.72 22.55
CA PRO A 149 -5.89 -17.06 22.86
C PRO A 149 -5.99 -15.52 22.85
N ASP A 150 -5.02 -14.87 23.46
CA ASP A 150 -4.90 -13.42 23.40
C ASP A 150 -4.84 -12.91 21.94
N GLY A 151 -5.42 -11.75 21.70
CA GLY A 151 -5.59 -11.18 20.36
C GLY A 151 -6.81 -11.70 19.61
N ALA A 152 -7.75 -12.38 20.27
CA ALA A 152 -8.98 -12.90 19.68
C ALA A 152 -10.23 -12.11 20.10
N ALA A 153 -11.18 -11.97 19.17
CA ALA A 153 -12.52 -11.43 19.42
C ALA A 153 -13.57 -12.29 18.71
N TRP A 154 -14.72 -12.54 19.37
CA TRP A 154 -15.80 -13.39 18.82
C TRP A 154 -17.16 -13.03 19.42
N LEU A 155 -18.21 -13.57 18.85
CA LEU A 155 -19.54 -13.61 19.47
C LEU A 155 -19.74 -15.00 20.10
N ASP A 156 -20.14 -15.04 21.38
CA ASP A 156 -20.50 -16.32 22.01
C ASP A 156 -21.84 -16.85 21.47
N GLU A 157 -22.24 -18.04 21.92
CA GLU A 157 -23.49 -18.71 21.51
C GLU A 157 -24.77 -17.90 21.80
N ASN A 158 -24.70 -16.95 22.73
CA ASN A 158 -25.78 -16.00 23.05
C ASN A 158 -25.67 -14.68 22.23
N GLY A 159 -24.71 -14.57 21.30
CA GLY A 159 -24.45 -13.36 20.53
C GLY A 159 -23.78 -12.24 21.35
N ILE A 160 -23.22 -12.55 22.53
CA ILE A 160 -22.52 -11.57 23.35
C ILE A 160 -21.08 -11.43 22.83
N PHE A 161 -20.66 -10.19 22.59
CA PHE A 161 -19.30 -9.91 22.16
C PHE A 161 -18.28 -10.21 23.26
N LYS A 162 -17.26 -10.97 22.91
CA LYS A 162 -16.12 -11.35 23.75
C LYS A 162 -14.82 -10.92 23.08
N LYS A 163 -13.85 -10.52 23.88
CA LYS A 163 -12.53 -10.12 23.42
C LYS A 163 -11.49 -10.46 24.48
N THR A 164 -10.41 -11.12 24.11
CA THR A 164 -9.27 -11.38 25.00
C THR A 164 -8.35 -10.16 25.07
N SER A 165 -7.30 -10.23 25.88
CA SER A 165 -6.26 -9.20 25.94
C SER A 165 -5.50 -9.10 24.61
N PRO A 166 -4.94 -7.94 24.24
CA PRO A 166 -4.06 -7.82 23.08
C PRO A 166 -2.80 -8.70 23.28
N GLN A 167 -2.35 -9.33 22.21
CA GLN A 167 -1.04 -9.99 22.23
C GLN A 167 0.09 -8.97 22.45
N PRO A 168 1.12 -9.32 23.24
CA PRO A 168 2.34 -8.53 23.30
C PRO A 168 2.98 -8.41 21.90
N LEU A 169 3.46 -7.22 21.58
CA LEU A 169 4.15 -6.96 20.30
C LEU A 169 5.33 -7.92 20.10
N THR A 170 5.45 -8.47 18.90
CA THR A 170 6.52 -9.41 18.56
C THR A 170 7.85 -8.67 18.36
N PRO A 171 8.94 -9.06 19.03
CA PRO A 171 10.27 -8.55 18.71
C PRO A 171 10.64 -8.85 17.26
N MET A 172 11.30 -7.90 16.58
CA MET A 172 11.65 -8.06 15.17
C MET A 172 12.71 -9.15 14.93
N GLU A 173 13.54 -9.45 15.94
CA GLU A 173 14.50 -10.55 15.93
C GLU A 173 13.85 -11.94 15.93
N ASP A 174 12.62 -12.05 16.43
CA ASP A 174 11.88 -13.32 16.49
C ASP A 174 11.15 -13.66 15.19
N LEU A 175 11.07 -12.71 14.26
CA LEU A 175 10.37 -12.92 12.99
C LEU A 175 11.20 -13.82 12.06
N PRO A 176 10.63 -14.92 11.50
CA PRO A 176 11.32 -15.75 10.52
C PRO A 176 11.54 -15.00 9.20
N PHE A 177 12.57 -15.41 8.44
CA PHE A 177 12.74 -15.00 7.06
C PHE A 177 11.88 -15.89 6.17
N ILE A 178 10.95 -15.28 5.44
CA ILE A 178 9.90 -16.04 4.73
C ILE A 178 10.30 -16.46 3.30
N TYR A 179 11.49 -16.10 2.82
CA TYR A 179 11.87 -16.28 1.41
C TYR A 179 12.92 -17.39 1.19
N ASP A 180 13.54 -17.93 2.23
CA ASP A 180 14.66 -18.89 2.14
C ASP A 180 14.23 -20.37 2.05
N GLU A 181 12.94 -20.68 2.12
CA GLU A 181 12.45 -22.04 1.90
C GLU A 181 12.73 -22.49 0.46
N ALA A 182 13.26 -23.69 0.31
CA ALA A 182 13.62 -24.24 -0.99
C ALA A 182 12.44 -24.22 -1.98
N GLY A 183 12.66 -23.64 -3.17
CA GLY A 183 11.64 -23.50 -4.22
C GLY A 183 10.64 -22.36 -4.02
N ARG A 184 10.66 -21.69 -2.87
CA ARG A 184 9.70 -20.59 -2.60
C ARG A 184 9.85 -19.42 -3.57
N MET A 185 11.08 -19.07 -3.94
CA MET A 185 11.34 -17.97 -4.87
C MET A 185 10.73 -18.17 -6.26
N ASP A 186 10.47 -19.40 -6.68
CA ASP A 186 9.76 -19.68 -7.93
C ASP A 186 8.32 -19.14 -7.91
N GLY A 187 7.64 -19.18 -6.74
CA GLY A 187 6.31 -18.59 -6.52
C GLY A 187 6.30 -17.07 -6.56
N PHE A 188 7.45 -16.41 -6.36
CA PHE A 188 7.60 -14.96 -6.43
C PHE A 188 8.15 -14.43 -7.76
N LYS A 189 8.34 -15.29 -8.74
CA LYS A 189 8.78 -14.88 -10.08
C LYS A 189 7.80 -13.86 -10.68
N ASN A 190 8.34 -12.73 -11.15
CA ASN A 190 7.55 -11.59 -11.66
C ASN A 190 6.64 -10.90 -10.62
N ARG A 191 6.94 -11.07 -9.34
CA ARG A 191 6.25 -10.38 -8.23
C ARG A 191 7.21 -9.45 -7.50
N ILE A 192 6.63 -8.44 -6.86
CA ILE A 192 7.37 -7.54 -5.97
C ILE A 192 7.67 -8.30 -4.67
N ILE A 193 8.92 -8.30 -4.25
CA ILE A 193 9.32 -8.78 -2.93
C ILE A 193 9.05 -7.68 -1.92
N TYR A 194 8.22 -7.96 -0.92
CA TYR A 194 7.97 -7.06 0.20
C TYR A 194 8.85 -7.44 1.37
N TYR A 195 9.61 -6.49 1.89
CA TYR A 195 10.54 -6.72 2.97
C TYR A 195 10.36 -5.70 4.09
N GLU A 196 10.43 -6.15 5.34
CA GLU A 196 10.19 -5.34 6.54
C GLU A 196 11.41 -5.36 7.44
N THR A 197 12.00 -4.18 7.70
CA THR A 197 13.12 -4.03 8.63
C THR A 197 12.76 -3.26 9.90
N SER A 198 11.60 -2.60 9.89
CA SER A 198 11.09 -1.90 11.08
C SER A 198 9.56 -1.88 11.13
N ARG A 199 9.01 -1.82 12.33
CA ARG A 199 7.59 -1.60 12.62
C ARG A 199 7.40 -0.38 13.48
N GLY A 200 6.22 0.26 13.34
CA GLY A 200 5.86 1.50 13.98
C GLY A 200 6.24 2.72 13.14
N CYS A 201 5.72 3.88 13.52
CA CYS A 201 6.01 5.16 12.87
C CYS A 201 6.15 6.25 13.93
N PRO A 202 7.19 7.14 13.86
CA PRO A 202 7.35 8.21 14.85
C PRO A 202 6.34 9.36 14.64
N PHE A 203 5.74 9.43 13.44
CA PHE A 203 4.78 10.49 13.08
C PHE A 203 3.35 10.15 13.53
N SER A 204 2.49 11.18 13.56
CA SER A 204 1.12 11.11 14.10
C SER A 204 0.07 11.53 13.09
N CYS A 205 0.33 11.35 11.79
CA CYS A 205 -0.60 11.76 10.74
C CYS A 205 -1.98 11.13 10.95
N SER A 206 -3.03 11.97 11.02
CA SER A 206 -4.36 11.54 11.43
C SER A 206 -5.04 10.58 10.42
N TYR A 207 -4.72 10.67 9.15
CA TYR A 207 -5.26 9.82 8.08
C TYR A 207 -4.59 8.43 7.99
N CYS A 208 -3.46 8.22 8.69
CA CYS A 208 -2.62 7.04 8.50
C CYS A 208 -2.79 6.02 9.63
N LEU A 209 -3.04 4.76 9.30
CA LEU A 209 -3.09 3.66 10.27
C LEU A 209 -1.74 3.39 10.93
N SER A 210 -0.64 3.62 10.24
CA SER A 210 0.71 3.42 10.80
C SER A 210 1.03 4.40 11.94
N SER A 211 0.26 5.48 12.06
CA SER A 211 0.39 6.45 13.15
C SER A 211 -0.11 5.92 14.50
N ILE A 212 -0.75 4.77 14.54
CA ILE A 212 -1.31 4.16 15.75
C ILE A 212 -0.22 3.46 16.56
N ASP A 213 0.67 2.70 15.88
CA ASP A 213 1.81 2.04 16.54
C ASP A 213 2.99 3.01 16.65
N LYS A 214 3.20 3.53 17.85
CA LYS A 214 4.29 4.46 18.19
C LYS A 214 5.57 3.76 18.61
N LYS A 215 5.51 2.45 18.88
CA LYS A 215 6.68 1.70 19.35
C LYS A 215 7.54 1.28 18.17
N LEU A 216 8.58 2.07 17.90
CA LEU A 216 9.57 1.73 16.89
C LEU A 216 10.36 0.48 17.29
N ARG A 217 10.34 -0.54 16.44
CA ARG A 217 11.10 -1.79 16.57
C ARG A 217 11.87 -2.02 15.29
N PHE A 218 13.12 -2.43 15.40
CA PHE A 218 14.02 -2.63 14.26
C PHE A 218 14.54 -4.05 14.25
N ARG A 219 14.60 -4.65 13.08
CA ARG A 219 15.28 -5.93 12.84
C ARG A 219 16.79 -5.75 13.02
N PRO A 220 17.51 -6.70 13.65
CA PRO A 220 18.96 -6.61 13.83
C PRO A 220 19.68 -6.44 12.47
N LEU A 221 20.61 -5.49 12.38
CA LEU A 221 21.28 -5.16 11.11
C LEU A 221 22.03 -6.34 10.50
N ASP A 222 22.62 -7.22 11.32
CA ASP A 222 23.32 -8.42 10.80
C ASP A 222 22.34 -9.40 10.15
N THR A 223 21.13 -9.51 10.69
CA THR A 223 20.05 -10.29 10.08
C THR A 223 19.59 -9.64 8.78
N VAL A 224 19.33 -8.33 8.78
CA VAL A 224 18.93 -7.57 7.57
C VAL A 224 19.95 -7.74 6.46
N LYS A 225 21.25 -7.61 6.75
CA LYS A 225 22.32 -7.76 5.75
C LYS A 225 22.37 -9.17 5.15
N LYS A 226 22.16 -10.22 5.95
CA LYS A 226 22.08 -11.61 5.44
C LYS A 226 20.90 -11.81 4.51
N GLU A 227 19.75 -11.28 4.88
CA GLU A 227 18.52 -11.38 4.09
C GLU A 227 18.59 -10.57 2.80
N LEU A 228 19.21 -9.38 2.83
CA LEU A 228 19.48 -8.59 1.63
C LEU A 228 20.49 -9.27 0.69
N ALA A 229 21.54 -9.91 1.25
CA ALA A 229 22.47 -10.71 0.47
C ALA A 229 21.73 -11.82 -0.29
N PHE A 230 20.80 -12.52 0.35
CA PHE A 230 19.97 -13.54 -0.29
C PHE A 230 19.18 -12.95 -1.49
N PHE A 231 18.52 -11.80 -1.34
CA PHE A 231 17.78 -11.18 -2.46
C PHE A 231 18.71 -10.77 -3.62
N LEU A 232 19.90 -10.28 -3.29
CA LEU A 232 20.90 -9.90 -4.29
C LEU A 232 21.45 -11.12 -5.02
N GLU A 233 21.71 -12.24 -4.33
CA GLU A 233 22.13 -13.52 -4.92
C GLU A 233 21.03 -14.10 -5.82
N GLN A 234 19.77 -14.05 -5.40
CA GLN A 234 18.62 -14.46 -6.20
C GLN A 234 18.31 -13.52 -7.38
N ARG A 235 19.02 -12.38 -7.49
CA ARG A 235 18.84 -11.36 -8.52
C ARG A 235 17.38 -10.93 -8.69
N VAL A 236 16.66 -10.77 -7.57
CA VAL A 236 15.26 -10.33 -7.61
C VAL A 236 15.15 -8.95 -8.25
N PRO A 237 14.17 -8.72 -9.14
CA PRO A 237 14.09 -7.44 -9.85
C PRO A 237 13.81 -6.26 -8.93
N GLN A 238 12.95 -6.43 -7.92
CA GLN A 238 12.56 -5.36 -7.01
C GLN A 238 12.29 -5.88 -5.60
N VAL A 239 12.83 -5.18 -4.60
CA VAL A 239 12.50 -5.32 -3.18
C VAL A 239 11.86 -4.01 -2.71
N LYS A 240 10.58 -4.05 -2.33
CA LYS A 240 9.89 -2.91 -1.71
C LYS A 240 9.90 -3.06 -0.20
N PHE A 241 10.56 -2.10 0.48
CA PHE A 241 10.49 -2.00 1.93
C PHE A 241 9.10 -1.51 2.34
N VAL A 242 8.51 -2.17 3.35
CA VAL A 242 7.21 -1.78 3.90
C VAL A 242 7.33 -0.98 5.20
N ASP A 243 8.54 -0.61 5.55
CA ASP A 243 8.88 0.32 6.64
C ASP A 243 8.21 1.68 6.41
N ARG A 244 7.42 2.16 7.37
CA ARG A 244 6.53 3.33 7.19
C ARG A 244 7.24 4.67 7.11
N THR A 245 8.44 4.75 7.62
CA THR A 245 9.39 5.86 7.45
C THR A 245 10.78 5.27 7.62
N PHE A 246 11.30 4.75 6.55
CA PHE A 246 12.53 3.97 6.54
C PHE A 246 13.71 4.71 7.18
N ASN A 247 13.84 6.01 6.91
CA ASN A 247 14.93 6.84 7.41
C ASN A 247 14.67 7.46 8.79
N CYS A 248 13.66 7.02 9.54
CA CYS A 248 13.38 7.56 10.89
C CYS A 248 14.49 7.29 11.91
N LYS A 249 15.39 6.32 11.63
CA LYS A 249 16.60 6.04 12.39
C LYS A 249 17.81 6.05 11.45
N LYS A 250 18.52 7.18 11.40
CA LYS A 250 19.65 7.40 10.49
C LYS A 250 20.66 6.24 10.47
N SER A 251 21.10 5.75 11.64
CA SER A 251 22.10 4.67 11.70
C SER A 251 21.64 3.37 11.05
N HIS A 252 20.32 3.08 11.10
CA HIS A 252 19.72 1.91 10.46
C HIS A 252 19.65 2.10 8.94
N ALA A 253 19.13 3.23 8.48
CA ALA A 253 19.03 3.56 7.07
C ALA A 253 20.41 3.60 6.38
N MET A 254 21.37 4.30 6.96
CA MET A 254 22.73 4.39 6.45
C MET A 254 23.39 3.02 6.30
N ALA A 255 23.28 2.15 7.32
CA ALA A 255 23.88 0.82 7.29
C ALA A 255 23.28 -0.06 6.16
N ILE A 256 21.98 0.05 5.90
CA ILE A 256 21.29 -0.68 4.84
C ILE A 256 21.68 -0.09 3.47
N TRP A 257 21.62 1.24 3.29
CA TRP A 257 21.99 1.88 2.04
C TRP A 257 23.46 1.64 1.67
N GLN A 258 24.39 1.68 2.64
CA GLN A 258 25.80 1.31 2.41
C GLN A 258 25.92 -0.13 1.94
N PHE A 259 25.22 -1.05 2.60
CA PHE A 259 25.25 -2.47 2.26
C PHE A 259 24.78 -2.75 0.83
N ILE A 260 23.61 -2.21 0.43
CA ILE A 260 23.06 -2.44 -0.93
C ILE A 260 23.93 -1.78 -2.00
N ARG A 261 24.56 -0.62 -1.72
CA ARG A 261 25.51 0.01 -2.64
C ARG A 261 26.75 -0.87 -2.85
N ASP A 262 27.33 -1.37 -1.74
CA ASP A 262 28.58 -2.10 -1.77
C ASP A 262 28.43 -3.52 -2.36
N HIS A 263 27.20 -4.05 -2.36
CA HIS A 263 26.88 -5.39 -2.88
C HIS A 263 25.95 -5.35 -4.10
N ASP A 264 25.84 -4.21 -4.78
CA ASP A 264 24.96 -4.05 -5.93
C ASP A 264 25.25 -5.09 -7.02
N ASN A 265 24.23 -5.83 -7.42
CA ASN A 265 24.28 -6.88 -8.44
C ASN A 265 23.97 -6.38 -9.86
N GLY A 266 23.74 -5.06 -10.03
CA GLY A 266 23.39 -4.44 -11.31
C GLY A 266 21.95 -4.66 -11.78
N VAL A 267 21.10 -5.37 -11.02
CA VAL A 267 19.73 -5.74 -11.38
C VAL A 267 18.71 -5.24 -10.37
N THR A 268 18.90 -5.58 -9.11
CA THR A 268 17.90 -5.35 -8.05
C THR A 268 17.66 -3.85 -7.83
N ASN A 269 16.38 -3.47 -7.77
CA ASN A 269 15.90 -2.16 -7.32
C ASN A 269 15.37 -2.26 -5.90
N PHE A 270 15.71 -1.29 -5.06
CA PHE A 270 15.20 -1.18 -3.70
C PHE A 270 14.33 0.07 -3.56
N HIS A 271 13.07 -0.13 -3.15
CA HIS A 271 12.09 0.93 -2.99
C HIS A 271 11.84 1.22 -1.51
N PHE A 272 11.96 2.49 -1.10
CA PHE A 272 11.83 2.96 0.27
C PHE A 272 10.79 4.08 0.40
N GLU A 273 9.95 4.02 1.45
CA GLU A 273 9.12 5.14 1.88
C GLU A 273 9.91 5.97 2.90
N ILE A 274 10.16 7.25 2.60
CA ILE A 274 11.00 8.13 3.42
C ILE A 274 10.32 9.46 3.77
N ALA A 275 10.83 10.11 4.82
CA ALA A 275 10.61 11.54 5.06
C ALA A 275 11.84 12.31 4.53
N ALA A 276 11.65 13.09 3.47
CA ALA A 276 12.78 13.74 2.80
C ALA A 276 13.37 14.91 3.61
N ASP A 277 12.54 15.57 4.42
CA ASP A 277 12.94 16.71 5.25
C ASP A 277 13.88 16.36 6.41
N ILE A 278 13.95 15.07 6.82
CA ILE A 278 14.89 14.62 7.85
C ILE A 278 16.21 14.10 7.28
N LEU A 279 16.36 14.00 5.96
CA LEU A 279 17.64 13.61 5.34
C LEU A 279 18.71 14.68 5.58
N ASP A 280 19.87 14.24 6.05
CA ASP A 280 21.04 15.10 6.20
C ASP A 280 22.03 14.98 5.02
N GLU A 281 23.09 15.77 5.08
CA GLU A 281 24.10 15.83 4.01
C GLU A 281 24.87 14.52 3.81
N GLU A 282 25.07 13.72 4.88
CA GLU A 282 25.77 12.44 4.80
C GLU A 282 24.92 11.38 4.09
N GLU A 283 23.61 11.32 4.43
CA GLU A 283 22.63 10.46 3.75
C GLU A 283 22.50 10.81 2.27
N ILE A 284 22.38 12.11 1.96
CA ILE A 284 22.31 12.61 0.60
C ILE A 284 23.61 12.31 -0.20
N ALA A 285 24.76 12.47 0.43
CA ALA A 285 26.05 12.13 -0.19
C ALA A 285 26.16 10.62 -0.50
N LEU A 286 25.64 9.76 0.38
CA LEU A 286 25.57 8.33 0.13
C LEU A 286 24.65 8.01 -1.05
N LEU A 287 23.45 8.57 -1.08
CA LEU A 287 22.48 8.38 -2.17
C LEU A 287 23.06 8.79 -3.54
N LYS A 288 23.89 9.84 -3.59
CA LYS A 288 24.59 10.26 -4.80
C LYS A 288 25.50 9.19 -5.39
N THR A 289 26.03 8.29 -4.57
CA THR A 289 26.97 7.21 -5.00
C THR A 289 26.26 5.97 -5.53
N MET A 290 24.93 5.91 -5.49
CA MET A 290 24.16 4.77 -5.94
C MET A 290 24.15 4.65 -7.47
N ARG A 291 24.12 3.42 -7.98
CA ARG A 291 23.87 3.18 -9.41
C ARG A 291 22.48 3.71 -9.82
N PRO A 292 22.32 4.27 -11.03
CA PRO A 292 20.98 4.56 -11.55
C PRO A 292 20.08 3.31 -11.53
N GLY A 293 18.88 3.46 -10.95
CA GLY A 293 17.90 2.38 -10.80
C GLY A 293 18.14 1.43 -9.61
N LEU A 294 19.20 1.64 -8.79
CA LEU A 294 19.38 0.86 -7.55
C LEU A 294 18.34 1.25 -6.48
N VAL A 295 18.04 2.52 -6.34
CA VAL A 295 17.16 3.06 -5.30
C VAL A 295 16.01 3.85 -5.91
N GLN A 296 14.82 3.63 -5.36
CA GLN A 296 13.62 4.42 -5.58
C GLN A 296 13.13 4.95 -4.22
N LEU A 297 12.80 6.23 -4.17
CA LEU A 297 12.29 6.90 -2.97
C LEU A 297 10.84 7.35 -3.18
N GLU A 298 9.96 6.90 -2.30
CA GLU A 298 8.57 7.38 -2.19
C GLU A 298 8.50 8.39 -1.05
N ILE A 299 8.05 9.61 -1.38
CA ILE A 299 8.09 10.79 -0.52
C ILE A 299 6.67 11.36 -0.41
N GLY A 300 6.00 11.09 0.70
CA GLY A 300 4.70 11.68 0.94
C GLY A 300 4.82 13.19 1.23
N VAL A 301 4.30 14.04 0.35
CA VAL A 301 4.08 15.48 0.62
C VAL A 301 2.68 15.70 1.18
N GLN A 302 1.70 15.12 0.52
CA GLN A 302 0.26 15.09 0.81
C GLN A 302 -0.44 16.43 0.51
N THR A 303 0.10 17.56 0.93
CA THR A 303 -0.40 18.91 0.70
C THR A 303 0.70 19.94 0.93
N ALA A 304 0.60 21.09 0.29
CA ALA A 304 1.43 22.26 0.59
C ALA A 304 0.71 23.31 1.46
N ASN A 305 -0.56 23.08 1.81
CA ASN A 305 -1.36 23.96 2.64
C ASN A 305 -0.97 23.83 4.12
N HIS A 306 -0.47 24.89 4.74
CA HIS A 306 -0.01 24.88 6.12
C HIS A 306 -1.11 24.53 7.15
N ASP A 307 -2.32 25.03 6.94
CA ASP A 307 -3.45 24.76 7.85
C ASP A 307 -3.86 23.29 7.75
N THR A 308 -3.85 22.74 6.55
CA THR A 308 -4.09 21.32 6.30
C THR A 308 -2.99 20.46 6.93
N ILE A 309 -1.71 20.77 6.73
CA ILE A 309 -0.57 20.07 7.36
C ILE A 309 -0.76 20.00 8.88
N HIS A 310 -1.14 21.13 9.50
CA HIS A 310 -1.38 21.19 10.94
C HIS A 310 -2.61 20.36 11.35
N SER A 311 -3.73 20.48 10.62
CA SER A 311 -5.00 19.81 10.94
C SER A 311 -4.89 18.27 10.88
N ILE A 312 -4.08 17.75 9.97
CA ILE A 312 -3.81 16.31 9.83
C ILE A 312 -2.67 15.82 10.74
N ASN A 313 -2.22 16.67 11.67
CA ASN A 313 -1.14 16.38 12.61
C ASN A 313 0.15 15.88 11.93
N ARG A 314 0.45 16.40 10.73
CA ARG A 314 1.66 16.07 9.99
C ARG A 314 2.79 17.01 10.37
N LYS A 315 3.98 16.47 10.61
CA LYS A 315 5.21 17.23 10.78
C LYS A 315 6.01 17.14 9.48
N MET A 316 6.21 18.25 8.81
CA MET A 316 6.96 18.31 7.55
C MET A 316 7.46 19.73 7.33
N ASP A 317 8.74 19.86 6.97
CA ASP A 317 9.31 21.11 6.42
C ASP A 317 9.27 21.03 4.89
N LEU A 318 8.26 21.65 4.28
CA LEU A 318 8.05 21.65 2.84
C LEU A 318 9.21 22.30 2.07
N ALA A 319 9.80 23.35 2.62
CA ALA A 319 10.95 24.01 1.99
C ALA A 319 12.16 23.07 1.96
N ARG A 320 12.39 22.34 3.04
CA ARG A 320 13.45 21.33 3.11
C ARG A 320 13.18 20.16 2.17
N VAL A 321 11.92 19.66 2.08
CA VAL A 321 11.53 18.65 1.08
C VAL A 321 11.90 19.10 -0.31
N ALA A 322 11.53 20.33 -0.70
CA ALA A 322 11.84 20.88 -2.03
C ALA A 322 13.36 20.98 -2.29
N GLN A 323 14.15 21.41 -1.30
CA GLN A 323 15.60 21.47 -1.41
C GLN A 323 16.24 20.10 -1.60
N VAL A 324 15.81 19.12 -0.79
CA VAL A 324 16.35 17.74 -0.82
C VAL A 324 15.99 17.04 -2.13
N THR A 325 14.73 17.13 -2.56
CA THR A 325 14.26 16.51 -3.80
C THR A 325 14.98 17.09 -5.02
N GLU A 326 15.18 18.43 -5.07
CA GLU A 326 15.96 19.07 -6.13
C GLU A 326 17.42 18.63 -6.13
N LYS A 327 18.05 18.53 -4.94
CA LYS A 327 19.43 18.07 -4.81
C LYS A 327 19.61 16.63 -5.28
N ILE A 328 18.71 15.71 -4.88
CA ILE A 328 18.72 14.33 -5.34
C ILE A 328 18.44 14.23 -6.83
N ARG A 329 17.51 15.03 -7.37
CA ARG A 329 17.19 15.08 -8.81
C ARG A 329 18.41 15.38 -9.68
N GLN A 330 19.32 16.26 -9.21
CA GLN A 330 20.56 16.62 -9.91
C GLN A 330 21.55 15.45 -10.05
N PHE A 331 21.39 14.39 -9.27
CA PHE A 331 22.25 13.19 -9.36
C PHE A 331 21.85 12.28 -10.53
N HIS A 332 20.62 12.37 -11.04
CA HIS A 332 20.08 11.57 -12.15
C HIS A 332 20.14 10.04 -11.92
N ASN A 333 20.20 9.59 -10.69
CA ASN A 333 20.35 8.18 -10.35
C ASN A 333 19.23 7.60 -9.46
N ILE A 334 18.42 8.46 -8.83
CA ILE A 334 17.35 8.07 -7.91
C ILE A 334 15.99 8.41 -8.53
N HIS A 335 15.12 7.42 -8.64
CA HIS A 335 13.71 7.64 -8.97
C HIS A 335 12.98 8.20 -7.75
N GLN A 336 12.41 9.39 -7.89
CA GLN A 336 11.64 10.06 -6.83
C GLN A 336 10.16 10.04 -7.16
N HIS A 337 9.36 9.50 -6.26
CA HIS A 337 7.91 9.42 -6.32
C HIS A 337 7.35 10.34 -5.22
N LEU A 338 6.58 11.34 -5.59
CA LEU A 338 5.96 12.30 -4.66
C LEU A 338 4.44 12.16 -4.68
N ASP A 339 3.82 12.24 -3.48
CA ASP A 339 2.40 11.99 -3.30
C ASP A 339 1.65 13.22 -2.81
N LEU A 340 0.43 13.42 -3.34
CA LEU A 340 -0.58 14.35 -2.85
C LEU A 340 -1.88 13.61 -2.51
N ILE A 341 -2.63 14.13 -1.54
CA ILE A 341 -3.94 13.58 -1.14
C ILE A 341 -5.01 14.66 -1.24
N ALA A 342 -5.96 14.49 -2.13
CA ALA A 342 -7.14 15.34 -2.23
C ALA A 342 -8.19 14.98 -1.17
N GLY A 343 -8.93 15.98 -0.66
CA GLY A 343 -10.00 15.79 0.31
C GLY A 343 -9.56 15.84 1.76
N LEU A 344 -8.34 16.30 2.03
CA LEU A 344 -7.87 16.59 3.39
C LEU A 344 -8.64 17.78 3.98
N PRO A 345 -8.75 17.88 5.34
CA PRO A 345 -9.40 19.03 5.98
C PRO A 345 -8.74 20.36 5.62
N LEU A 346 -9.54 21.42 5.50
CA LEU A 346 -9.11 22.80 5.26
C LEU A 346 -8.46 23.06 3.88
N GLU A 347 -8.58 22.14 2.94
CA GLU A 347 -8.04 22.27 1.59
C GLU A 347 -9.17 22.27 0.56
N ASP A 348 -9.38 23.40 -0.09
CA ASP A 348 -10.31 23.55 -1.20
C ASP A 348 -9.64 23.25 -2.56
N TYR A 349 -10.42 23.36 -3.63
CA TYR A 349 -9.99 23.04 -4.98
C TYR A 349 -8.79 23.89 -5.43
N GLU A 350 -8.82 25.19 -5.13
CA GLU A 350 -7.77 26.13 -5.52
C GLU A 350 -6.48 25.89 -4.71
N SER A 351 -6.64 25.66 -3.40
CA SER A 351 -5.52 25.30 -2.52
C SER A 351 -4.87 23.97 -2.91
N PHE A 352 -5.68 22.96 -3.31
CA PHE A 352 -5.14 21.72 -3.85
C PHE A 352 -4.39 21.95 -5.16
N GLY A 353 -4.93 22.82 -6.04
CA GLY A 353 -4.25 23.23 -7.26
C GLY A 353 -2.89 23.88 -6.98
N HIS A 354 -2.79 24.69 -5.93
CA HIS A 354 -1.52 25.25 -5.48
C HIS A 354 -0.57 24.15 -4.97
N SER A 355 -1.05 23.22 -4.16
CA SER A 355 -0.29 22.05 -3.68
C SER A 355 0.25 21.23 -4.85
N PHE A 356 -0.56 21.02 -5.88
CA PHE A 356 -0.15 20.35 -7.12
C PHE A 356 1.00 21.09 -7.81
N ASP A 357 0.87 22.40 -7.99
CA ASP A 357 1.89 23.22 -8.69
C ASP A 357 3.21 23.21 -7.92
N VAL A 358 3.19 23.29 -6.59
CA VAL A 358 4.38 23.22 -5.75
C VAL A 358 5.11 21.88 -5.94
N VAL A 359 4.39 20.76 -5.90
CA VAL A 359 4.99 19.43 -6.07
C VAL A 359 5.42 19.19 -7.51
N TYR A 360 4.65 19.65 -8.49
CA TYR A 360 5.03 19.58 -9.90
C TYR A 360 6.34 20.33 -10.20
N GLN A 361 6.58 21.47 -9.56
CA GLN A 361 7.83 22.24 -9.67
C GLN A 361 9.04 21.51 -9.10
N MET A 362 8.87 20.57 -8.17
CA MET A 362 9.95 19.71 -7.69
C MET A 362 10.40 18.68 -8.76
N LYS A 363 9.62 18.53 -9.84
CA LYS A 363 9.90 17.64 -10.99
C LYS A 363 10.18 16.20 -10.56
N PRO A 364 9.28 15.55 -9.82
CA PRO A 364 9.44 14.16 -9.48
C PRO A 364 9.45 13.26 -10.71
N SER A 365 10.05 12.09 -10.60
CA SER A 365 9.96 11.06 -11.66
C SER A 365 8.53 10.53 -11.80
N GLN A 366 7.79 10.50 -10.70
CA GLN A 366 6.37 10.13 -10.63
C GLN A 366 5.65 11.05 -9.64
N LEU A 367 4.49 11.57 -10.04
CA LEU A 367 3.58 12.37 -9.21
C LEU A 367 2.28 11.59 -9.02
N GLN A 368 2.03 11.16 -7.79
CA GLN A 368 0.81 10.42 -7.46
C GLN A 368 -0.22 11.37 -6.83
N LEU A 369 -1.42 11.34 -7.38
CA LEU A 369 -2.58 11.97 -6.78
C LEU A 369 -3.44 10.89 -6.13
N GLY A 370 -3.61 10.97 -4.82
CA GLY A 370 -4.50 10.10 -4.07
C GLY A 370 -5.73 10.86 -3.56
N PHE A 371 -6.72 10.12 -3.08
CA PHE A 371 -7.90 10.67 -2.42
C PHE A 371 -7.96 10.16 -0.99
N LEU A 372 -8.36 11.04 -0.07
CA LEU A 372 -8.47 10.69 1.34
C LEU A 372 -9.35 9.45 1.51
N LYS A 373 -8.84 8.46 2.21
CA LYS A 373 -9.59 7.28 2.67
C LYS A 373 -9.75 7.36 4.17
N VAL A 374 -10.99 7.38 4.63
CA VAL A 374 -11.33 7.44 6.06
C VAL A 374 -11.25 6.03 6.65
N LEU A 375 -10.02 5.57 6.85
CA LEU A 375 -9.73 4.18 7.23
C LEU A 375 -10.21 3.88 8.67
N LYS A 376 -10.79 2.71 8.87
CA LYS A 376 -11.20 2.21 10.18
C LYS A 376 -10.02 2.20 11.15
N GLY A 377 -10.22 2.73 12.36
CA GLY A 377 -9.20 2.83 13.38
C GLY A 377 -8.24 4.01 13.23
N SER A 378 -8.26 4.74 12.12
CA SER A 378 -7.45 5.95 12.00
C SER A 378 -8.01 7.08 12.87
N PRO A 379 -7.16 8.00 13.38
CA PRO A 379 -7.64 9.21 14.05
C PRO A 379 -8.59 10.04 13.16
N MET A 380 -8.40 10.03 11.85
CA MET A 380 -9.27 10.70 10.88
C MET A 380 -10.69 10.15 10.90
N GLN A 381 -10.90 8.85 11.11
CA GLN A 381 -12.23 8.28 11.26
C GLN A 381 -13.00 8.90 12.43
N ALA A 382 -12.34 9.06 13.58
CA ALA A 382 -12.95 9.70 14.74
C ALA A 382 -13.21 11.20 14.54
N GLN A 383 -12.41 11.86 13.70
CA GLN A 383 -12.48 13.30 13.43
C GLN A 383 -13.37 13.64 12.22
N ALA A 384 -13.73 12.67 11.39
CA ALA A 384 -14.44 12.90 10.12
C ALA A 384 -15.73 13.69 10.29
N SER A 385 -16.55 13.35 11.30
CA SER A 385 -17.80 14.07 11.60
C SER A 385 -17.53 15.51 12.06
N GLN A 386 -16.47 15.75 12.84
CA GLN A 386 -16.08 17.08 13.30
C GLN A 386 -15.65 17.97 12.12
N TYR A 387 -14.93 17.40 11.15
CA TYR A 387 -14.53 18.10 9.92
C TYR A 387 -15.64 18.13 8.85
N GLY A 388 -16.80 17.51 9.09
CA GLY A 388 -17.88 17.42 8.10
C GLY A 388 -17.50 16.63 6.84
N ILE A 389 -16.56 15.69 6.96
CA ILE A 389 -16.09 14.82 5.88
C ILE A 389 -17.13 13.72 5.66
N LEU A 390 -17.58 13.59 4.43
CA LEU A 390 -18.41 12.47 3.96
C LEU A 390 -17.53 11.55 3.11
N SER A 391 -17.55 10.27 3.45
CA SER A 391 -16.84 9.21 2.70
C SER A 391 -17.79 8.09 2.29
N GLN A 392 -17.34 7.24 1.40
CA GLN A 392 -18.04 6.01 1.06
C GLN A 392 -18.29 5.17 2.32
N ALA A 393 -19.48 4.57 2.43
CA ALA A 393 -19.83 3.69 3.52
C ALA A 393 -19.06 2.35 3.48
N GLU A 394 -18.77 1.90 2.26
CA GLU A 394 -18.06 0.66 1.97
C GLU A 394 -16.62 0.94 1.50
N PRO A 395 -15.71 -0.02 1.62
CA PRO A 395 -14.35 0.13 1.12
C PRO A 395 -14.30 0.57 -0.36
N PRO A 396 -13.38 1.45 -0.69
CA PRO A 396 -12.19 1.87 0.05
C PRO A 396 -12.40 3.07 1.00
N TYR A 397 -13.61 3.44 1.39
CA TYR A 397 -13.93 4.55 2.30
C TYR A 397 -13.43 5.90 1.78
N GLU A 398 -13.38 6.04 0.48
CA GLU A 398 -12.88 7.24 -0.18
C GLU A 398 -13.79 8.44 0.07
N VAL A 399 -13.18 9.60 0.23
CA VAL A 399 -13.89 10.86 0.41
C VAL A 399 -14.86 11.13 -0.74
N LEU A 400 -16.09 11.50 -0.40
CA LEU A 400 -17.11 11.95 -1.35
C LEU A 400 -17.24 13.48 -1.34
N LYS A 401 -17.14 14.08 -0.15
CA LYS A 401 -17.30 15.52 0.02
C LYS A 401 -16.67 15.96 1.34
N THR A 402 -16.15 17.19 1.36
CA THR A 402 -15.79 17.93 2.56
C THR A 402 -16.50 19.30 2.55
N PRO A 403 -16.46 20.10 3.62
CA PRO A 403 -16.92 21.50 3.57
C PRO A 403 -16.16 22.35 2.55
N TRP A 404 -14.95 21.95 2.16
CA TRP A 404 -14.04 22.69 1.25
C TRP A 404 -14.05 22.16 -0.18
N LEU A 405 -14.39 20.86 -0.39
CA LEU A 405 -14.45 20.22 -1.69
C LEU A 405 -15.84 19.61 -1.92
N SER A 406 -16.52 20.04 -2.97
CA SER A 406 -17.76 19.41 -3.43
C SER A 406 -17.47 18.05 -4.09
N TYR A 407 -18.51 17.24 -4.32
CA TYR A 407 -18.33 15.99 -5.08
C TYR A 407 -17.98 16.25 -6.55
N ASP A 408 -18.45 17.37 -7.12
CA ASP A 408 -18.06 17.79 -8.47
C ASP A 408 -16.55 18.10 -8.53
N ASP A 409 -15.99 18.74 -7.49
CA ASP A 409 -14.55 18.98 -7.41
C ASP A 409 -13.77 17.66 -7.31
N ILE A 410 -14.24 16.70 -6.51
CA ILE A 410 -13.64 15.36 -6.44
C ILE A 410 -13.62 14.69 -7.81
N ILE A 411 -14.72 14.77 -8.56
CA ILE A 411 -14.80 14.23 -9.92
C ILE A 411 -13.82 14.92 -10.87
N ARG A 412 -13.66 16.24 -10.77
CA ARG A 412 -12.69 17.01 -11.59
C ARG A 412 -11.25 16.58 -11.24
N LEU A 413 -10.92 16.44 -9.95
CA LEU A 413 -9.59 15.99 -9.50
C LEU A 413 -9.27 14.56 -9.93
N LYS A 414 -10.27 13.65 -9.99
CA LYS A 414 -10.10 12.30 -10.56
C LYS A 414 -9.77 12.33 -12.06
N GLY A 415 -10.40 13.22 -12.79
CA GLY A 415 -10.06 13.42 -14.20
C GLY A 415 -8.66 14.00 -14.36
N LEU A 416 -8.23 14.88 -13.47
CA LEU A 416 -6.88 15.42 -13.45
C LEU A 416 -5.85 14.33 -13.10
N GLU A 417 -6.12 13.46 -12.13
CA GLU A 417 -5.30 12.27 -11.82
C GLU A 417 -5.08 11.41 -13.06
N GLU A 418 -6.15 11.09 -13.82
CA GLU A 418 -6.06 10.31 -15.06
C GLU A 418 -5.13 10.97 -16.08
N MET A 419 -5.17 12.29 -16.20
CA MET A 419 -4.28 13.04 -17.11
C MET A 419 -2.83 13.03 -16.63
N VAL A 420 -2.58 13.12 -15.32
CA VAL A 420 -1.23 13.00 -14.74
C VAL A 420 -0.65 11.60 -14.99
N GLU A 421 -1.43 10.54 -14.74
CA GLU A 421 -1.00 9.16 -15.03
C GLU A 421 -0.69 8.95 -16.51
N THR A 422 -1.54 9.48 -17.40
CA THR A 422 -1.39 9.30 -18.84
C THR A 422 -0.26 10.11 -19.42
N TYR A 423 -0.14 11.40 -19.06
CA TYR A 423 0.73 12.34 -19.76
C TYR A 423 1.98 12.77 -18.99
N TYR A 424 2.03 12.58 -17.67
CA TYR A 424 3.22 12.82 -16.87
C TYR A 424 3.91 11.51 -16.48
N ASN A 425 3.24 10.65 -15.70
CA ASN A 425 3.85 9.47 -15.11
C ASN A 425 4.28 8.42 -16.13
N SER A 426 3.62 8.37 -17.29
CA SER A 426 4.02 7.48 -18.38
C SER A 426 5.40 7.82 -18.96
N GLY A 427 5.90 9.04 -18.75
CA GLY A 427 7.14 9.54 -19.32
C GLY A 427 7.14 9.70 -20.86
N GLN A 428 6.03 9.36 -21.52
CA GLN A 428 5.95 9.26 -22.99
C GLN A 428 5.82 10.61 -23.70
N PHE A 429 5.38 11.64 -22.99
CA PHE A 429 4.99 12.94 -23.56
C PHE A 429 5.78 14.09 -22.94
N SER A 430 6.95 13.82 -22.39
CA SER A 430 7.72 14.76 -21.56
C SER A 430 8.08 16.06 -22.28
N ASN A 431 8.42 16.01 -23.56
CA ASN A 431 8.74 17.23 -24.34
C ASN A 431 7.47 17.97 -24.73
N THR A 432 6.42 17.26 -25.14
CA THR A 432 5.13 17.85 -25.51
C THR A 432 4.48 18.55 -24.33
N VAL A 433 4.37 17.87 -23.17
CA VAL A 433 3.82 18.44 -21.95
C VAL A 433 4.61 19.68 -21.50
N LYS A 434 5.93 19.64 -21.59
CA LYS A 434 6.79 20.79 -21.25
C LYS A 434 6.54 22.02 -22.14
N VAL A 435 6.21 21.80 -23.41
CA VAL A 435 5.85 22.89 -24.34
C VAL A 435 4.43 23.38 -24.05
N LEU A 436 3.47 22.48 -23.83
CA LEU A 436 2.09 22.81 -23.49
C LEU A 436 1.99 23.58 -22.17
N CYS A 437 2.72 23.19 -21.13
CA CYS A 437 2.73 23.89 -19.84
C CYS A 437 3.05 25.39 -19.96
N LYS A 438 3.85 25.81 -20.95
CA LYS A 438 4.18 27.21 -21.15
C LYS A 438 3.03 28.07 -21.72
N GLN A 439 1.92 27.41 -22.12
CA GLN A 439 0.71 28.08 -22.63
C GLN A 439 -0.33 28.34 -21.56
N PHE A 440 -0.08 27.88 -20.33
CA PHE A 440 -0.97 28.01 -19.19
C PHE A 440 -0.24 28.74 -18.05
N ASP A 441 -0.98 29.50 -17.25
CA ASP A 441 -0.41 30.28 -16.15
C ASP A 441 0.29 29.41 -15.11
N ARG A 442 -0.20 28.17 -14.93
CA ARG A 442 0.36 27.18 -14.01
C ARG A 442 0.06 25.75 -14.48
N PRO A 443 0.88 24.76 -14.09
CA PRO A 443 0.72 23.37 -14.49
C PRO A 443 -0.66 22.77 -14.18
N PHE A 444 -1.25 23.06 -13.02
CA PHE A 444 -2.56 22.57 -12.64
C PHE A 444 -3.62 22.87 -13.71
N LEU A 445 -3.64 24.09 -14.25
CA LEU A 445 -4.61 24.50 -15.28
C LEU A 445 -4.42 23.75 -16.61
N LEU A 446 -3.22 23.35 -16.97
CA LEU A 446 -3.00 22.48 -18.14
C LEU A 446 -3.68 21.13 -17.94
N TYR A 447 -3.44 20.46 -16.80
CA TYR A 447 -4.00 19.14 -16.55
C TYR A 447 -5.52 19.19 -16.37
N GLU A 448 -6.05 20.26 -15.81
CA GLU A 448 -7.49 20.52 -15.74
C GLU A 448 -8.09 20.66 -17.15
N ALA A 449 -7.48 21.49 -18.01
CA ALA A 449 -7.93 21.68 -19.40
C ALA A 449 -7.84 20.39 -20.22
N LEU A 450 -6.79 19.57 -20.02
CA LEU A 450 -6.68 18.24 -20.62
C LEU A 450 -7.83 17.31 -20.16
N SER A 451 -8.12 17.30 -18.87
CA SER A 451 -9.23 16.51 -18.31
C SER A 451 -10.59 16.91 -18.86
N ASP A 452 -10.86 18.22 -18.95
CA ASP A 452 -12.12 18.74 -19.48
C ASP A 452 -12.30 18.34 -20.95
N GLU A 453 -11.26 18.49 -21.79
CA GLU A 453 -11.30 18.09 -23.18
C GLU A 453 -11.43 16.58 -23.37
N TYR A 454 -10.73 15.79 -22.52
CA TYR A 454 -10.80 14.33 -22.53
C TYR A 454 -12.20 13.83 -22.19
N ARG A 455 -12.87 14.45 -21.21
CA ARG A 455 -14.24 14.18 -20.85
C ARG A 455 -15.24 14.62 -21.91
N ALA A 456 -15.07 15.82 -22.48
CA ALA A 456 -15.92 16.33 -23.55
C ALA A 456 -15.94 15.40 -24.77
N ARG A 457 -14.82 14.74 -25.06
CA ARG A 457 -14.69 13.71 -26.11
C ARG A 457 -15.08 12.30 -25.65
N LYS A 458 -15.53 12.11 -24.41
CA LYS A 458 -15.88 10.81 -23.81
C LYS A 458 -14.74 9.79 -23.86
N MET A 459 -13.51 10.25 -23.83
CA MET A 459 -12.35 9.37 -23.87
C MET A 459 -12.15 8.60 -22.55
N HIS A 460 -12.64 9.10 -21.42
CA HIS A 460 -12.60 8.42 -20.12
C HIS A 460 -13.46 7.13 -20.06
N GLU A 461 -14.34 6.88 -21.05
CA GLU A 461 -15.23 5.70 -21.05
C GLU A 461 -14.52 4.40 -21.47
N LYS A 462 -13.34 4.48 -22.07
CA LYS A 462 -12.60 3.31 -22.59
C LYS A 462 -11.10 3.54 -22.65
N LYS A 463 -10.36 2.44 -22.67
CA LYS A 463 -8.90 2.49 -22.90
C LYS A 463 -8.59 2.92 -24.34
N HIS A 464 -7.54 3.71 -24.50
CA HIS A 464 -7.09 4.22 -25.79
C HIS A 464 -5.74 3.64 -26.18
N SER A 465 -5.54 3.49 -27.50
CA SER A 465 -4.23 3.15 -28.05
C SER A 465 -3.26 4.31 -27.85
N ARG A 466 -1.98 4.02 -27.98
CA ARG A 466 -0.90 5.02 -27.94
C ARG A 466 -1.14 6.11 -28.98
N GLU A 467 -1.44 5.75 -30.22
CA GLU A 467 -1.68 6.68 -31.31
C GLU A 467 -2.85 7.62 -31.01
N ALA A 468 -3.91 7.12 -30.41
CA ALA A 468 -5.05 7.94 -30.01
C ALA A 468 -4.67 8.99 -28.96
N GLN A 469 -3.77 8.67 -28.03
CA GLN A 469 -3.25 9.62 -27.04
C GLN A 469 -2.39 10.70 -27.67
N TYR A 470 -1.54 10.38 -28.66
CA TYR A 470 -0.76 11.37 -29.45
C TYR A 470 -1.69 12.27 -30.26
N GLN A 471 -2.69 11.71 -30.93
CA GLN A 471 -3.65 12.48 -31.70
C GLN A 471 -4.47 13.42 -30.79
N PHE A 472 -4.88 12.95 -29.61
CA PHE A 472 -5.56 13.79 -28.63
C PHE A 472 -4.74 15.03 -28.25
N LEU A 473 -3.46 14.88 -27.90
CA LEU A 473 -2.60 16.02 -27.55
C LEU A 473 -2.43 17.00 -28.71
N ARG A 474 -2.33 16.49 -29.93
CA ARG A 474 -2.26 17.36 -31.12
C ARG A 474 -3.53 18.18 -31.29
N ASP A 475 -4.69 17.52 -31.22
CA ASP A 475 -5.98 18.18 -31.37
C ASP A 475 -6.26 19.15 -30.21
N PHE A 476 -5.86 18.79 -28.99
CA PHE A 476 -5.92 19.66 -27.82
C PHE A 476 -5.07 20.92 -28.01
N ALA A 477 -3.83 20.77 -28.44
CA ALA A 477 -2.94 21.90 -28.71
C ALA A 477 -3.54 22.86 -29.74
N ALA A 478 -4.10 22.33 -30.84
CA ALA A 478 -4.74 23.15 -31.88
C ALA A 478 -6.00 23.89 -31.39
N ALA A 479 -6.75 23.27 -30.44
CA ALA A 479 -7.99 23.85 -29.93
C ALA A 479 -7.79 24.82 -28.75
N ARG A 480 -6.74 24.64 -27.93
CA ARG A 480 -6.59 25.30 -26.64
C ARG A 480 -5.34 26.14 -26.48
N THR A 481 -4.45 26.17 -27.49
CA THR A 481 -3.19 26.91 -27.40
C THR A 481 -2.96 27.75 -28.68
N THR A 482 -1.97 28.67 -28.62
CA THR A 482 -1.53 29.45 -29.77
C THR A 482 -0.28 28.85 -30.45
N LEU A 483 0.05 27.60 -30.12
CA LEU A 483 1.21 26.93 -30.68
C LEU A 483 1.04 26.61 -32.16
N ASP A 484 2.12 26.80 -32.93
CA ASP A 484 2.18 26.34 -34.32
C ASP A 484 2.06 24.82 -34.43
N ASP A 485 1.22 24.31 -35.34
CA ASP A 485 1.03 22.88 -35.60
C ASP A 485 2.35 22.18 -35.99
N ILE A 486 3.27 22.88 -36.65
CA ILE A 486 4.59 22.35 -37.00
C ILE A 486 5.38 22.04 -35.73
N LEU A 487 5.43 22.97 -34.77
CA LEU A 487 6.11 22.78 -33.49
C LEU A 487 5.47 21.63 -32.69
N VAL A 488 4.14 21.57 -32.60
CA VAL A 488 3.41 20.50 -31.89
C VAL A 488 3.73 19.15 -32.51
N ARG A 489 3.70 19.01 -33.82
CA ARG A 489 4.09 17.75 -34.50
C ARG A 489 5.54 17.37 -34.23
N GLN A 490 6.46 18.34 -34.27
CA GLN A 490 7.88 18.05 -34.00
C GLN A 490 8.11 17.51 -32.59
N VAL A 491 7.52 18.12 -31.56
CA VAL A 491 7.71 17.65 -30.19
C VAL A 491 7.00 16.30 -29.93
N LEU A 492 5.82 16.08 -30.53
CA LEU A 492 5.13 14.77 -30.46
C LEU A 492 5.96 13.69 -31.19
N THR A 493 6.53 14.01 -32.34
CA THR A 493 7.42 13.10 -33.08
C THR A 493 8.67 12.78 -32.27
N LEU A 494 9.27 13.77 -31.62
CA LEU A 494 10.41 13.57 -30.74
C LEU A 494 10.06 12.64 -29.57
N ASP A 495 8.96 12.87 -28.87
CA ASP A 495 8.50 12.01 -27.78
C ASP A 495 8.21 10.59 -28.26
N TYR A 496 7.68 10.43 -29.49
CA TYR A 496 7.41 9.11 -30.07
C TYR A 496 8.70 8.32 -30.27
N TYR A 497 9.74 8.93 -30.85
CA TYR A 497 11.01 8.26 -31.14
C TYR A 497 11.89 8.03 -29.89
N LEU A 498 11.91 8.97 -28.94
CA LEU A 498 12.71 8.83 -27.71
C LEU A 498 12.27 7.67 -26.81
N ARG A 499 11.08 7.13 -27.03
CA ARG A 499 10.58 5.98 -26.27
C ARG A 499 11.11 4.64 -26.79
N ASP A 500 11.42 4.54 -28.08
CA ASP A 500 11.79 3.29 -28.72
C ASP A 500 13.31 2.99 -28.59
N TYR A 501 14.02 3.80 -27.81
CA TYR A 501 15.41 3.67 -27.41
C TYR A 501 15.53 3.68 -25.89
#